data_2a633c8a01adb6e007a0dfe3d0555c4f
#
_entry.id   2a633c8a01adb6e007a0dfe3d0555c4f
#
_cell.length_a   1.000
_cell.length_b   1.000
_cell.length_c   1.000
_cell.angle_alpha   90.00
_cell.angle_beta   90.00
_cell.angle_gamma   90.00
#
_symmetry.space_group_name_H-M   'P 1'
#
loop_
_entity.id
_entity.type
_entity.pdbx_description
1 polymer ?
#
loop_
_entity_poly.entity_id
_entity_poly.type
_entity_poly.pdbx_seq_one_letter_code
_entity_poly.pdbx_strand_id
1 'polypeptide(L)'
;MTNELQARVVRKLTWRILPFVMLLYFVSFLDRVNVGFAALTMNKDLGLSPTMFGLGGGIFFLGYFLFEVPSNLILNKVGARIWIARVMVTWGLVSAASAFVVGPNSFYTLRFLLGVAEAGFFPGIILYLSQWFPARQRAVAAAAFMAAAPLSTAIGSPISGAIMQMPALFGLKDWQWLFIIEAIPAVVLRFVVLKALTDSPEKATWLAADEKAWLVATLREERAGRESQAGHAAGALAALRDPRVWIMSMIYFGTSAGLYTLGLWAPLIIRQFGFSALGTGALNAIPSVLAVIGMVLWARHSDRTGERTWHVVLPCIAAGIGLAWAGFADTIVAVVLALIFVNVGISAAKAPLWAMPSSFLSGAGAAAGIAMINSIGNLGGFVGPFAIGWLKSVTGGYAAGLYVVAASLAVSAMLTLAIGRRGYRTAPAPQ
;
A
#
# COMPACT_ATOMS: atom_id res chain seq x y z
N MET A 1 20.68 -29.50 -15.27
CA MET A 1 21.63 -28.53 -14.67
C MET A 1 21.07 -27.11 -14.59
N THR A 2 20.56 -26.51 -15.68
CA THR A 2 20.04 -25.12 -15.66
C THR A 2 18.81 -24.92 -14.78
N ASN A 3 17.84 -25.83 -14.79
CA ASN A 3 16.60 -25.72 -14.00
C ASN A 3 16.84 -25.84 -12.48
N GLU A 4 17.77 -26.70 -12.06
CA GLU A 4 18.12 -26.86 -10.64
C GLU A 4 18.87 -25.65 -10.10
N LEU A 5 19.81 -25.09 -10.89
CA LEU A 5 20.53 -23.88 -10.53
C LEU A 5 19.56 -22.71 -10.39
N GLN A 6 18.66 -22.52 -11.36
CA GLN A 6 17.60 -21.50 -11.31
C GLN A 6 16.74 -21.63 -10.05
N ALA A 7 16.23 -22.83 -9.77
CA ALA A 7 15.38 -23.07 -8.59
C ALA A 7 16.11 -22.77 -7.27
N ARG A 8 17.42 -23.15 -7.19
CA ARG A 8 18.26 -22.86 -6.04
C ARG A 8 18.46 -21.36 -5.84
N VAL A 9 18.80 -20.63 -6.92
CA VAL A 9 19.00 -19.18 -6.87
C VAL A 9 17.71 -18.47 -6.46
N VAL A 10 16.59 -18.76 -7.14
CA VAL A 10 15.29 -18.15 -6.83
C VAL A 10 14.89 -18.41 -5.38
N ARG A 11 15.10 -19.62 -4.86
CA ARG A 11 14.82 -19.93 -3.46
C ARG A 11 15.68 -19.09 -2.50
N LYS A 12 16.98 -18.93 -2.79
CA LYS A 12 17.87 -18.07 -1.98
C LYS A 12 17.43 -16.60 -2.01
N LEU A 13 17.08 -16.05 -3.19
CA LEU A 13 16.56 -14.70 -3.33
C LEU A 13 15.28 -14.51 -2.51
N THR A 14 14.34 -15.46 -2.65
CA THR A 14 13.05 -15.42 -1.95
C THR A 14 13.24 -15.37 -0.43
N TRP A 15 14.02 -16.28 0.14
CA TRP A 15 14.18 -16.35 1.60
C TRP A 15 15.06 -15.24 2.18
N ARG A 16 15.98 -14.68 1.40
CA ARG A 16 16.84 -13.62 1.90
C ARG A 16 16.29 -12.22 1.70
N ILE A 17 15.61 -11.97 0.61
CA ILE A 17 15.13 -10.62 0.24
C ILE A 17 13.69 -10.39 0.68
N LEU A 18 12.75 -11.30 0.34
CA LEU A 18 11.33 -11.04 0.53
C LEU A 18 10.92 -10.83 1.98
N PRO A 19 11.30 -11.68 2.96
CA PRO A 19 10.90 -11.48 4.34
C PRO A 19 11.37 -10.13 4.89
N PHE A 20 12.57 -9.70 4.48
CA PHE A 20 13.13 -8.45 4.93
C PHE A 20 12.41 -7.23 4.32
N VAL A 21 12.20 -7.20 3.01
CA VAL A 21 11.45 -6.09 2.39
C VAL A 21 9.98 -6.08 2.81
N MET A 22 9.38 -7.25 3.10
CA MET A 22 8.04 -7.36 3.69
C MET A 22 8.01 -6.74 5.09
N LEU A 23 9.03 -6.98 5.92
CA LEU A 23 9.15 -6.34 7.23
C LEU A 23 9.26 -4.82 7.12
N LEU A 24 10.05 -4.32 6.16
CA LEU A 24 10.14 -2.88 5.93
C LEU A 24 8.80 -2.27 5.53
N TYR A 25 8.04 -2.95 4.68
CA TYR A 25 6.72 -2.47 4.26
C TYR A 25 5.66 -2.63 5.35
N PHE A 26 5.77 -3.68 6.16
CA PHE A 26 4.95 -3.86 7.36
C PHE A 26 5.08 -2.64 8.29
N VAL A 27 6.30 -2.20 8.58
CA VAL A 27 6.55 -1.03 9.43
C VAL A 27 6.05 0.26 8.76
N SER A 28 6.29 0.42 7.46
CA SER A 28 5.77 1.58 6.72
C SER A 28 4.24 1.65 6.76
N PHE A 29 3.57 0.52 6.59
CA PHE A 29 2.11 0.50 6.58
C PHE A 29 1.51 0.69 7.98
N LEU A 30 2.20 0.26 9.03
CA LEU A 30 1.83 0.52 10.41
C LEU A 30 1.76 2.02 10.70
N ASP A 31 2.79 2.78 10.31
CA ASP A 31 2.84 4.23 10.46
C ASP A 31 1.75 4.99 9.65
N ARG A 32 1.24 4.38 8.59
CA ARG A 32 0.12 4.97 7.82
C ARG A 32 -1.22 4.84 8.49
N VAL A 33 -1.43 3.76 9.26
CA VAL A 33 -2.73 3.44 9.85
C VAL A 33 -2.81 3.76 11.34
N ASN A 34 -1.67 3.92 12.04
CA ASN A 34 -1.62 4.20 13.47
C ASN A 34 -2.35 5.50 13.86
N VAL A 35 -2.38 6.49 12.98
CA VAL A 35 -3.11 7.74 13.19
C VAL A 35 -4.61 7.52 13.39
N GLY A 36 -5.19 6.44 12.84
CA GLY A 36 -6.57 6.03 13.10
C GLY A 36 -6.78 5.57 14.54
N PHE A 37 -5.78 4.93 15.16
CA PHE A 37 -5.80 4.59 16.59
C PHE A 37 -5.50 5.79 17.48
N ALA A 38 -4.50 6.61 17.14
CA ALA A 38 -4.22 7.86 17.85
C ALA A 38 -5.46 8.75 17.95
N ALA A 39 -6.27 8.79 16.91
CA ALA A 39 -7.49 9.59 16.85
C ALA A 39 -8.52 9.26 17.95
N LEU A 40 -8.45 8.08 18.56
CA LEU A 40 -9.37 7.68 19.64
C LEU A 40 -9.33 8.66 20.84
N THR A 41 -8.16 9.28 21.08
CA THR A 41 -7.95 10.27 22.15
C THR A 41 -7.37 11.59 21.63
N MET A 42 -6.47 11.55 20.64
CA MET A 42 -5.78 12.69 20.05
C MET A 42 -6.76 13.76 19.51
N ASN A 43 -7.83 13.35 18.83
CA ASN A 43 -8.77 14.31 18.24
C ASN A 43 -9.40 15.22 19.30
N LYS A 44 -9.75 14.67 20.46
CA LYS A 44 -10.29 15.45 21.59
C LYS A 44 -9.21 16.36 22.16
N ASP A 45 -8.00 15.86 22.34
CA ASP A 45 -6.88 16.60 22.94
C ASP A 45 -6.45 17.81 22.10
N LEU A 46 -6.47 17.65 20.77
CA LEU A 46 -6.04 18.69 19.83
C LEU A 46 -7.21 19.54 19.27
N GLY A 47 -8.46 19.26 19.69
CA GLY A 47 -9.65 19.95 19.21
C GLY A 47 -9.91 19.71 17.70
N LEU A 48 -9.54 18.52 17.20
CA LEU A 48 -9.73 18.20 15.79
C LEU A 48 -11.18 17.80 15.49
N SER A 49 -11.86 18.58 14.63
CA SER A 49 -13.13 18.15 14.06
C SER A 49 -12.95 16.96 13.12
N PRO A 50 -14.02 16.21 12.79
CA PRO A 50 -13.94 15.12 11.82
C PRO A 50 -13.36 15.57 10.46
N THR A 51 -13.74 16.78 9.98
CA THR A 51 -13.18 17.37 8.75
C THR A 51 -11.67 17.61 8.88
N MET A 52 -11.22 18.21 10.00
CA MET A 52 -9.80 18.47 10.25
C MET A 52 -9.00 17.18 10.30
N PHE A 53 -9.52 16.15 10.97
CA PHE A 53 -8.87 14.86 11.06
C PHE A 53 -8.79 14.16 9.68
N GLY A 54 -9.89 14.15 8.92
CA GLY A 54 -9.92 13.59 7.57
C GLY A 54 -8.97 14.31 6.60
N LEU A 55 -8.90 15.65 6.70
CA LEU A 55 -7.95 16.46 5.92
C LEU A 55 -6.50 16.11 6.29
N GLY A 56 -6.17 16.05 7.59
CA GLY A 56 -4.82 15.71 8.04
C GLY A 56 -4.40 14.30 7.63
N GLY A 57 -5.31 13.32 7.69
CA GLY A 57 -5.07 11.98 7.17
C GLY A 57 -4.79 11.97 5.67
N GLY A 58 -5.55 12.79 4.92
CA GLY A 58 -5.42 12.91 3.46
C GLY A 58 -4.17 13.67 3.01
N ILE A 59 -3.79 14.74 3.68
CA ILE A 59 -2.64 15.62 3.32
C ILE A 59 -1.33 14.82 3.17
N PHE A 60 -1.17 13.74 3.89
CA PHE A 60 -0.06 12.79 3.71
C PHE A 60 0.09 12.39 2.23
N PHE A 61 -1.01 12.08 1.55
CA PHE A 61 -0.98 11.62 0.15
C PHE A 61 -0.64 12.73 -0.83
N LEU A 62 -0.88 13.99 -0.50
CA LEU A 62 -0.42 15.12 -1.30
C LEU A 62 1.11 15.24 -1.23
N GLY A 63 1.70 15.16 -0.03
CA GLY A 63 3.15 15.13 0.14
C GLY A 63 3.78 13.95 -0.59
N TYR A 64 3.19 12.77 -0.44
CA TYR A 64 3.62 11.55 -1.11
C TYR A 64 3.60 11.71 -2.65
N PHE A 65 2.48 12.16 -3.21
CA PHE A 65 2.30 12.38 -4.65
C PHE A 65 3.32 13.34 -5.24
N LEU A 66 3.52 14.49 -4.60
CA LEU A 66 4.43 15.52 -5.10
C LEU A 66 5.90 15.07 -5.11
N PHE A 67 6.29 14.25 -4.15
CA PHE A 67 7.69 13.86 -3.97
C PHE A 67 8.00 12.41 -4.43
N GLU A 68 7.02 11.65 -4.88
CA GLU A 68 7.22 10.27 -5.35
C GLU A 68 8.19 10.22 -6.54
N VAL A 69 7.96 11.03 -7.56
CA VAL A 69 8.82 11.06 -8.76
C VAL A 69 10.22 11.58 -8.45
N PRO A 70 10.41 12.76 -7.79
CA PRO A 70 11.73 13.22 -7.37
C PRO A 70 12.49 12.19 -6.53
N SER A 71 11.83 11.54 -5.58
CA SER A 71 12.44 10.52 -4.73
C SER A 71 12.96 9.33 -5.54
N ASN A 72 12.19 8.83 -6.51
CA ASN A 72 12.59 7.72 -7.36
C ASN A 72 13.75 8.09 -8.29
N LEU A 73 13.82 9.32 -8.79
CA LEU A 73 14.94 9.80 -9.59
C LEU A 73 16.25 9.82 -8.77
N ILE A 74 16.16 10.23 -7.50
CA ILE A 74 17.31 10.21 -6.60
C ILE A 74 17.72 8.78 -6.26
N LEU A 75 16.74 7.89 -5.98
CA LEU A 75 16.99 6.47 -5.72
C LEU A 75 17.79 5.82 -6.85
N ASN A 76 17.45 6.11 -8.10
CA ASN A 76 18.17 5.59 -9.27
C ASN A 76 19.63 6.07 -9.34
N LYS A 77 19.94 7.28 -8.84
CA LYS A 77 21.30 7.83 -8.82
C LYS A 77 22.13 7.35 -7.64
N VAL A 78 21.52 7.28 -6.46
CA VAL A 78 22.21 7.01 -5.17
C VAL A 78 22.28 5.50 -4.85
N GLY A 79 21.37 4.72 -5.43
CA GLY A 79 21.20 3.30 -5.13
C GLY A 79 20.12 3.03 -4.08
N ALA A 80 19.51 1.85 -4.21
CA ALA A 80 18.35 1.48 -3.40
C ALA A 80 18.69 1.37 -1.90
N ARG A 81 19.81 0.76 -1.56
CA ARG A 81 20.24 0.54 -0.17
C ARG A 81 20.33 1.86 0.63
N ILE A 82 21.06 2.83 0.10
CA ILE A 82 21.29 4.11 0.78
C ILE A 82 19.98 4.91 0.82
N TRP A 83 19.23 4.93 -0.29
CA TRP A 83 18.02 5.73 -0.37
C TRP A 83 16.89 5.19 0.50
N ILE A 84 16.67 3.86 0.53
CA ILE A 84 15.70 3.23 1.43
C ILE A 84 16.06 3.48 2.90
N ALA A 85 17.35 3.34 3.26
CA ALA A 85 17.81 3.64 4.62
C ALA A 85 17.56 5.11 5.01
N ARG A 86 17.74 6.06 4.08
CA ARG A 86 17.43 7.48 4.30
C ARG A 86 15.92 7.67 4.49
N VAL A 87 15.11 7.11 3.61
CA VAL A 87 13.66 7.19 3.68
C VAL A 87 13.18 6.70 5.04
N MET A 88 13.65 5.54 5.50
CA MET A 88 13.24 4.94 6.77
C MET A 88 13.55 5.84 7.97
N VAL A 89 14.75 6.41 8.05
CA VAL A 89 15.08 7.27 9.19
C VAL A 89 14.33 8.59 9.16
N THR A 90 14.16 9.18 7.96
CA THR A 90 13.45 10.47 7.85
C THR A 90 11.99 10.32 8.19
N TRP A 91 11.31 9.29 7.68
CA TRP A 91 9.91 9.06 8.05
C TRP A 91 9.77 8.69 9.54
N GLY A 92 10.64 7.81 10.08
CA GLY A 92 10.58 7.41 11.48
C GLY A 92 10.73 8.61 12.42
N LEU A 93 11.64 9.55 12.10
CA LEU A 93 11.79 10.78 12.88
C LEU A 93 10.57 11.71 12.77
N VAL A 94 9.99 11.86 11.58
CA VAL A 94 8.78 12.67 11.38
C VAL A 94 7.56 12.01 12.04
N SER A 95 7.45 10.67 11.98
CA SER A 95 6.42 9.91 12.69
C SER A 95 6.52 10.13 14.20
N ALA A 96 7.71 9.97 14.79
CA ALA A 96 7.95 10.25 16.20
C ALA A 96 7.64 11.71 16.56
N ALA A 97 7.98 12.67 15.71
CA ALA A 97 7.67 14.09 15.91
C ALA A 97 6.15 14.36 15.95
N SER A 98 5.33 13.49 15.37
CA SER A 98 3.87 13.58 15.45
C SER A 98 3.34 13.44 16.89
N ALA A 99 4.13 12.90 17.82
CA ALA A 99 3.82 12.91 19.25
C ALA A 99 3.77 14.32 19.86
N PHE A 100 4.34 15.32 19.20
CA PHE A 100 4.48 16.68 19.73
C PHE A 100 3.60 17.70 19.00
N VAL A 101 2.59 17.25 18.25
CA VAL A 101 1.60 18.15 17.64
C VAL A 101 0.75 18.82 18.71
N VAL A 102 0.48 20.11 18.51
CA VAL A 102 -0.25 20.94 19.47
C VAL A 102 -1.59 21.47 18.93
N GLY A 103 -1.94 21.14 17.70
CA GLY A 103 -3.18 21.59 17.07
C GLY A 103 -3.24 21.26 15.56
N PRO A 104 -4.29 21.70 14.86
CA PRO A 104 -4.55 21.32 13.47
C PRO A 104 -3.38 21.65 12.52
N ASN A 105 -2.80 22.85 12.61
CA ASN A 105 -1.75 23.28 11.69
C ASN A 105 -0.47 22.44 11.82
N SER A 106 -0.03 22.18 13.05
CA SER A 106 1.12 21.31 13.29
C SER A 106 0.85 19.87 12.85
N PHE A 107 -0.39 19.37 13.07
CA PHE A 107 -0.82 18.07 12.58
C PHE A 107 -0.75 17.99 11.05
N TYR A 108 -1.30 18.96 10.31
CA TYR A 108 -1.23 19.00 8.84
C TYR A 108 0.21 19.06 8.33
N THR A 109 1.03 19.91 8.95
CA THR A 109 2.45 20.05 8.57
C THR A 109 3.19 18.73 8.70
N LEU A 110 3.07 18.05 9.85
CA LEU A 110 3.76 16.78 10.07
C LEU A 110 3.19 15.65 9.21
N ARG A 111 1.87 15.62 8.95
CA ARG A 111 1.28 14.66 8.01
C ARG A 111 1.77 14.87 6.58
N PHE A 112 1.90 16.12 6.13
CA PHE A 112 2.49 16.44 4.83
C PHE A 112 3.96 16.02 4.75
N LEU A 113 4.77 16.38 5.76
CA LEU A 113 6.19 16.03 5.83
C LEU A 113 6.39 14.50 5.92
N LEU A 114 5.50 13.78 6.60
CA LEU A 114 5.53 12.32 6.62
C LEU A 114 5.32 11.74 5.23
N GLY A 115 4.35 12.28 4.46
CA GLY A 115 4.15 11.91 3.07
C GLY A 115 5.37 12.17 2.20
N VAL A 116 6.01 13.33 2.35
CA VAL A 116 7.29 13.66 1.67
C VAL A 116 8.40 12.69 2.06
N ALA A 117 8.53 12.37 3.35
CA ALA A 117 9.56 11.48 3.88
C ALA A 117 9.42 10.03 3.39
N GLU A 118 8.18 9.53 3.29
CA GLU A 118 7.88 8.18 2.79
C GLU A 118 7.86 8.08 1.26
N ALA A 119 7.78 9.21 0.56
CA ALA A 119 7.66 9.22 -0.90
C ALA A 119 8.80 8.43 -1.56
N GLY A 120 8.42 7.55 -2.50
CA GLY A 120 9.36 6.70 -3.22
C GLY A 120 9.75 5.39 -2.51
N PHE A 121 9.26 5.12 -1.29
CA PHE A 121 9.57 3.86 -0.61
C PHE A 121 9.00 2.65 -1.37
N PHE A 122 7.69 2.63 -1.60
CA PHE A 122 7.02 1.52 -2.28
C PHE A 122 7.58 1.28 -3.70
N PRO A 123 7.60 2.29 -4.61
CA PRO A 123 8.18 2.09 -5.94
C PRO A 123 9.68 1.80 -5.89
N GLY A 124 10.40 2.31 -4.91
CA GLY A 124 11.82 2.00 -4.68
C GLY A 124 12.05 0.53 -4.37
N ILE A 125 11.22 -0.09 -3.52
CA ILE A 125 11.29 -1.53 -3.27
C ILE A 125 10.89 -2.34 -4.51
N ILE A 126 9.85 -1.94 -5.25
CA ILE A 126 9.48 -2.60 -6.51
C ILE A 126 10.63 -2.56 -7.51
N LEU A 127 11.29 -1.41 -7.64
CA LEU A 127 12.48 -1.28 -8.46
C LEU A 127 13.62 -2.20 -7.97
N TYR A 128 13.88 -2.22 -6.67
CA TYR A 128 14.88 -3.11 -6.07
C TYR A 128 14.57 -4.59 -6.37
N LEU A 129 13.33 -5.02 -6.18
CA LEU A 129 12.90 -6.39 -6.52
C LEU A 129 13.10 -6.69 -8.01
N SER A 130 12.88 -5.70 -8.89
CA SER A 130 13.09 -5.86 -10.33
C SER A 130 14.56 -6.02 -10.74
N GLN A 131 15.49 -5.57 -9.89
CA GLN A 131 16.93 -5.71 -10.10
C GLN A 131 17.46 -7.05 -9.59
N TRP A 132 16.69 -7.78 -8.77
CA TRP A 132 17.08 -9.04 -8.16
C TRP A 132 16.33 -10.25 -8.70
N PHE A 133 15.05 -10.09 -9.06
CA PHE A 133 14.21 -11.21 -9.51
C PHE A 133 14.08 -11.24 -11.04
N PRO A 134 14.31 -12.38 -11.69
CA PRO A 134 13.97 -12.58 -13.10
C PRO A 134 12.47 -12.30 -13.36
N ALA A 135 12.12 -11.93 -14.59
CA ALA A 135 10.79 -11.46 -14.96
C ALA A 135 9.65 -12.41 -14.54
N ARG A 136 9.87 -13.73 -14.69
CA ARG A 136 8.88 -14.76 -14.31
C ARG A 136 8.58 -14.77 -12.81
N GLN A 137 9.56 -14.50 -11.95
CA GLN A 137 9.42 -14.52 -10.48
C GLN A 137 9.08 -13.16 -9.90
N ARG A 138 9.28 -12.09 -10.65
CA ARG A 138 9.09 -10.70 -10.20
C ARG A 138 7.66 -10.40 -9.75
N ALA A 139 6.66 -10.89 -10.51
CA ALA A 139 5.26 -10.70 -10.17
C ALA A 139 4.90 -11.37 -8.83
N VAL A 140 5.41 -12.58 -8.60
CA VAL A 140 5.21 -13.31 -7.34
C VAL A 140 5.90 -12.59 -6.17
N ALA A 141 7.12 -12.09 -6.38
CA ALA A 141 7.86 -11.33 -5.37
C ALA A 141 7.14 -10.02 -5.00
N ALA A 142 6.63 -9.30 -6.00
CA ALA A 142 5.85 -8.07 -5.78
C ALA A 142 4.53 -8.36 -5.06
N ALA A 143 3.81 -9.43 -5.42
CA ALA A 143 2.57 -9.83 -4.76
C ALA A 143 2.82 -10.22 -3.29
N ALA A 144 3.89 -10.98 -3.00
CA ALA A 144 4.28 -11.32 -1.63
C ALA A 144 4.62 -10.06 -0.82
N PHE A 145 5.38 -9.13 -1.40
CA PHE A 145 5.68 -7.83 -0.78
C PHE A 145 4.41 -7.05 -0.43
N MET A 146 3.44 -6.97 -1.34
CA MET A 146 2.17 -6.26 -1.13
C MET A 146 1.31 -6.89 -0.02
N ALA A 147 1.45 -8.20 0.25
CA ALA A 147 0.75 -8.88 1.32
C ALA A 147 1.14 -8.37 2.72
N ALA A 148 2.27 -7.69 2.85
CA ALA A 148 2.68 -7.07 4.10
C ALA A 148 1.72 -5.96 4.57
N ALA A 149 0.98 -5.30 3.67
CA ALA A 149 0.05 -4.24 4.05
C ALA A 149 -1.15 -4.74 4.90
N PRO A 150 -1.98 -5.70 4.45
CA PRO A 150 -3.04 -6.24 5.30
C PRO A 150 -2.48 -7.01 6.50
N LEU A 151 -1.30 -7.63 6.40
CA LEU A 151 -0.63 -8.27 7.53
C LEU A 151 -0.22 -7.23 8.60
N SER A 152 0.25 -6.05 8.17
CA SER A 152 0.56 -4.94 9.07
C SER A 152 -0.68 -4.48 9.85
N THR A 153 -1.82 -4.35 9.20
CA THR A 153 -3.07 -3.98 9.89
C THR A 153 -3.53 -5.11 10.83
N ALA A 154 -3.42 -6.37 10.41
CA ALA A 154 -3.83 -7.52 11.22
C ALA A 154 -3.04 -7.64 12.54
N ILE A 155 -1.74 -7.44 12.50
CA ILE A 155 -0.86 -7.53 13.66
C ILE A 155 -0.75 -6.17 14.37
N GLY A 156 -0.66 -5.08 13.61
CA GLY A 156 -0.46 -3.73 14.13
C GLY A 156 -1.67 -3.21 14.90
N SER A 157 -2.91 -3.49 14.43
CA SER A 157 -4.10 -3.00 15.12
C SER A 157 -4.19 -3.42 16.61
N PRO A 158 -3.97 -4.69 16.98
CA PRO A 158 -3.90 -5.07 18.39
C PRO A 158 -2.74 -4.41 19.15
N ILE A 159 -1.58 -4.24 18.50
CA ILE A 159 -0.41 -3.57 19.08
C ILE A 159 -0.73 -2.10 19.35
N SER A 160 -1.22 -1.37 18.35
CA SER A 160 -1.65 0.02 18.51
C SER A 160 -2.72 0.16 19.58
N GLY A 161 -3.71 -0.76 19.60
CA GLY A 161 -4.75 -0.80 20.63
C GLY A 161 -4.21 -1.04 22.03
N ALA A 162 -3.17 -1.88 22.20
CA ALA A 162 -2.51 -2.11 23.48
C ALA A 162 -1.71 -0.88 23.95
N ILE A 163 -0.97 -0.24 23.05
CA ILE A 163 -0.22 0.99 23.36
C ILE A 163 -1.19 2.10 23.79
N MET A 164 -2.34 2.24 23.14
CA MET A 164 -3.39 3.20 23.49
C MET A 164 -4.09 2.93 24.83
N GLN A 165 -3.73 1.86 25.56
CA GLN A 165 -4.15 1.62 26.95
C GLN A 165 -3.05 1.95 27.97
N MET A 166 -1.89 2.38 27.54
CA MET A 166 -0.82 2.78 28.44
C MET A 166 -1.25 4.01 29.25
N PRO A 167 -0.93 4.03 30.55
CA PRO A 167 -1.15 5.24 31.33
C PRO A 167 -0.26 6.38 30.84
N ALA A 168 -0.63 7.61 31.18
CA ALA A 168 0.25 8.74 30.91
C ALA A 168 1.58 8.56 31.70
N LEU A 169 2.68 8.50 30.97
CA LEU A 169 4.04 8.32 31.49
C LEU A 169 4.93 9.47 31.03
N PHE A 170 5.75 9.97 31.90
CA PHE A 170 6.66 11.09 31.63
C PHE A 170 5.97 12.33 31.05
N GLY A 171 4.71 12.58 31.46
CA GLY A 171 3.92 13.70 30.96
C GLY A 171 3.37 13.51 29.50
N LEU A 172 3.62 12.38 28.89
CA LEU A 172 3.11 12.05 27.55
C LEU A 172 1.83 11.19 27.66
N LYS A 173 0.88 11.43 26.77
CA LYS A 173 -0.39 10.71 26.66
C LYS A 173 -0.23 9.44 25.83
N ASP A 174 -1.24 8.58 25.85
CA ASP A 174 -1.33 7.33 25.13
C ASP A 174 -1.03 7.47 23.61
N TRP A 175 -1.68 8.40 22.91
CA TRP A 175 -1.46 8.64 21.48
C TRP A 175 -0.06 9.16 21.15
N GLN A 176 0.59 9.88 22.07
CA GLN A 176 1.96 10.35 21.90
C GLN A 176 2.94 9.16 21.97
N TRP A 177 2.72 8.26 22.93
CA TRP A 177 3.48 7.02 23.03
C TRP A 177 3.29 6.13 21.82
N LEU A 178 2.09 6.08 21.24
CA LEU A 178 1.83 5.32 20.00
C LEU A 178 2.77 5.75 18.87
N PHE A 179 2.85 7.04 18.59
CA PHE A 179 3.74 7.57 17.54
C PHE A 179 5.22 7.31 17.83
N ILE A 180 5.65 7.46 19.11
CA ILE A 180 7.04 7.23 19.49
C ILE A 180 7.42 5.75 19.35
N ILE A 181 6.61 4.85 19.94
CA ILE A 181 6.93 3.42 19.97
C ILE A 181 6.91 2.82 18.55
N GLU A 182 5.92 3.16 17.75
CA GLU A 182 5.79 2.61 16.39
C GLU A 182 6.80 3.21 15.40
N ALA A 183 7.38 4.38 15.68
CA ALA A 183 8.47 4.95 14.90
C ALA A 183 9.83 4.27 15.14
N ILE A 184 10.06 3.69 16.34
CA ILE A 184 11.34 3.06 16.71
C ILE A 184 11.77 2.00 15.68
N PRO A 185 10.93 1.04 15.24
CA PRO A 185 11.31 0.04 14.26
C PRO A 185 11.85 0.65 12.96
N ALA A 186 11.24 1.74 12.47
CA ALA A 186 11.70 2.39 11.24
C ALA A 186 13.14 2.94 11.38
N VAL A 187 13.41 3.62 12.50
CA VAL A 187 14.75 4.16 12.80
C VAL A 187 15.78 3.06 12.99
N VAL A 188 15.43 1.99 13.71
CA VAL A 188 16.34 0.86 13.97
C VAL A 188 16.62 0.07 12.68
N LEU A 189 15.61 -0.21 11.90
CA LEU A 189 15.75 -0.97 10.65
C LEU A 189 16.61 -0.26 9.61
N ARG A 190 16.79 1.05 9.66
CA ARG A 190 17.78 1.76 8.84
C ARG A 190 19.16 1.11 8.90
N PHE A 191 19.63 0.82 10.10
CA PHE A 191 20.96 0.20 10.28
C PHE A 191 21.02 -1.22 9.74
N VAL A 192 19.90 -1.95 9.86
CA VAL A 192 19.78 -3.29 9.27
C VAL A 192 19.75 -3.21 7.74
N VAL A 193 19.01 -2.26 7.16
CA VAL A 193 18.98 -2.02 5.70
C VAL A 193 20.38 -1.81 5.15
N LEU A 194 21.18 -0.96 5.79
CA LEU A 194 22.55 -0.68 5.35
C LEU A 194 23.48 -1.90 5.38
N LYS A 195 23.18 -2.92 6.21
CA LYS A 195 23.95 -4.16 6.31
C LYS A 195 23.35 -5.31 5.50
N ALA A 196 22.04 -5.42 5.44
CA ALA A 196 21.33 -6.57 4.85
C ALA A 196 21.07 -6.43 3.36
N LEU A 197 20.72 -5.22 2.89
CA LEU A 197 20.48 -4.99 1.47
C LEU A 197 21.81 -4.84 0.72
N THR A 198 21.88 -5.48 -0.44
CA THR A 198 22.98 -5.37 -1.39
C THR A 198 22.44 -4.62 -2.62
N ASP A 199 23.17 -3.65 -3.17
CA ASP A 199 22.67 -2.80 -4.25
C ASP A 199 22.42 -3.58 -5.56
N SER A 200 23.23 -4.59 -5.85
CA SER A 200 23.08 -5.37 -7.08
C SER A 200 23.59 -6.80 -6.94
N PRO A 201 23.17 -7.73 -7.80
CA PRO A 201 23.62 -9.11 -7.80
C PRO A 201 25.15 -9.27 -7.94
N GLU A 202 25.80 -8.37 -8.69
CA GLU A 202 27.26 -8.39 -8.87
C GLU A 202 28.02 -8.19 -7.55
N LYS A 203 27.44 -7.40 -6.64
CA LYS A 203 28.02 -7.11 -5.31
C LYS A 203 27.64 -8.14 -4.25
N ALA A 204 26.80 -9.13 -4.58
CA ALA A 204 26.36 -10.14 -3.62
C ALA A 204 27.50 -11.07 -3.20
N THR A 205 27.79 -11.10 -1.90
CA THR A 205 28.82 -12.00 -1.31
C THR A 205 28.22 -13.34 -0.86
N TRP A 206 26.89 -13.41 -0.77
CA TRP A 206 26.14 -14.58 -0.30
C TRP A 206 25.66 -15.52 -1.42
N LEU A 207 25.88 -15.16 -2.70
CA LEU A 207 25.70 -16.03 -3.85
C LEU A 207 27.01 -16.73 -4.21
N ALA A 208 26.94 -18.01 -4.53
CA ALA A 208 28.06 -18.74 -5.10
C ALA A 208 28.43 -18.18 -6.50
N ALA A 209 29.64 -18.45 -6.98
CA ALA A 209 30.10 -17.86 -8.24
C ALA A 209 29.23 -18.25 -9.44
N ASP A 210 28.81 -19.52 -9.52
CA ASP A 210 27.87 -20.04 -10.54
C ASP A 210 26.50 -19.40 -10.46
N GLU A 211 25.97 -19.26 -9.25
CA GLU A 211 24.67 -18.63 -8.98
C GLU A 211 24.65 -17.15 -9.39
N LYS A 212 25.73 -16.43 -9.03
CA LYS A 212 25.91 -15.02 -9.38
C LYS A 212 26.04 -14.84 -10.90
N ALA A 213 26.87 -15.65 -11.55
CA ALA A 213 27.07 -15.60 -12.99
C ALA A 213 25.75 -15.82 -13.75
N TRP A 214 25.00 -16.86 -13.36
CA TRP A 214 23.68 -17.14 -13.94
C TRP A 214 22.71 -15.98 -13.75
N LEU A 215 22.58 -15.45 -12.54
CA LEU A 215 21.63 -14.38 -12.24
C LEU A 215 21.96 -13.10 -13.00
N VAL A 216 23.24 -12.70 -13.01
CA VAL A 216 23.69 -11.50 -13.73
C VAL A 216 23.47 -11.64 -15.24
N ALA A 217 23.79 -12.81 -15.82
CA ALA A 217 23.55 -13.07 -17.24
C ALA A 217 22.06 -12.97 -17.59
N THR A 218 21.19 -13.66 -16.83
CA THR A 218 19.73 -13.65 -17.04
C THR A 218 19.17 -12.24 -16.98
N LEU A 219 19.54 -11.45 -15.95
CA LEU A 219 19.05 -10.08 -15.78
C LEU A 219 19.59 -9.12 -16.87
N ARG A 220 20.80 -9.34 -17.36
CA ARG A 220 21.37 -8.57 -18.50
C ARG A 220 20.65 -8.86 -19.79
N GLU A 221 20.37 -10.12 -20.10
CA GLU A 221 19.59 -10.51 -21.28
C GLU A 221 18.18 -9.90 -21.25
N GLU A 222 17.51 -9.95 -20.09
CA GLU A 222 16.20 -9.33 -19.93
C GLU A 222 16.23 -7.79 -20.09
N ARG A 223 17.32 -7.13 -19.67
CA ARG A 223 17.50 -5.67 -19.84
C ARG A 223 17.75 -5.33 -21.31
N ALA A 224 18.65 -6.03 -21.96
CA ALA A 224 18.95 -5.84 -23.39
C ALA A 224 17.70 -6.02 -24.26
N GLY A 225 16.90 -7.05 -23.99
CA GLY A 225 15.63 -7.27 -24.68
C GLY A 225 14.61 -6.14 -24.47
N ARG A 226 14.60 -5.51 -23.30
CA ARG A 226 13.74 -4.36 -23.01
C ARG A 226 14.24 -3.07 -23.67
N GLU A 227 15.55 -2.84 -23.67
CA GLU A 227 16.16 -1.67 -24.28
C GLU A 227 16.01 -1.67 -25.80
N SER A 228 16.09 -2.83 -26.44
CA SER A 228 15.85 -2.97 -27.89
C SER A 228 14.38 -2.69 -28.28
N GLN A 229 13.43 -2.90 -27.36
CA GLN A 229 12.00 -2.58 -27.55
C GLN A 229 11.63 -1.15 -27.08
N ALA A 230 12.51 -0.48 -26.38
CA ALA A 230 12.29 0.87 -25.85
C ALA A 230 12.58 1.93 -26.93
N GLY A 231 11.63 2.17 -27.78
CA GLY A 231 11.52 3.46 -28.48
C GLY A 231 11.28 4.58 -27.46
N HIS A 232 12.31 5.31 -27.16
CA HIS A 232 12.60 6.34 -26.15
C HIS A 232 11.42 7.25 -25.66
N ALA A 233 11.65 8.51 -25.38
CA ALA A 233 10.70 9.48 -24.80
C ALA A 233 9.29 9.50 -25.44
N ALA A 234 9.17 9.19 -26.72
CA ALA A 234 7.89 9.08 -27.43
C ALA A 234 6.97 7.99 -26.83
N GLY A 235 7.53 6.87 -26.36
CA GLY A 235 6.75 5.80 -25.75
C GLY A 235 6.20 6.18 -24.37
N ALA A 236 6.97 6.94 -23.57
CA ALA A 236 6.51 7.44 -22.27
C ALA A 236 5.36 8.45 -22.44
N LEU A 237 5.49 9.40 -23.34
CA LEU A 237 4.44 10.40 -23.62
C LEU A 237 3.19 9.75 -24.21
N ALA A 238 3.34 8.77 -25.08
CA ALA A 238 2.22 8.00 -25.62
C ALA A 238 1.45 7.25 -24.51
N ALA A 239 2.18 6.61 -23.56
CA ALA A 239 1.55 5.96 -22.43
C ALA A 239 0.78 6.93 -21.53
N LEU A 240 1.30 8.14 -21.26
CA LEU A 240 0.60 9.17 -20.49
C LEU A 240 -0.66 9.69 -21.20
N ARG A 241 -0.73 9.58 -22.51
CA ARG A 241 -1.92 9.96 -23.32
C ARG A 241 -2.88 8.81 -23.55
N ASP A 242 -2.50 7.57 -23.22
CA ASP A 242 -3.35 6.39 -23.40
C ASP A 242 -4.57 6.46 -22.45
N PRO A 243 -5.80 6.48 -22.98
CA PRO A 243 -7.01 6.50 -22.14
C PRO A 243 -7.08 5.33 -21.16
N ARG A 244 -6.48 4.18 -21.48
CA ARG A 244 -6.46 3.00 -20.60
C ARG A 244 -5.66 3.27 -19.34
N VAL A 245 -4.57 4.04 -19.41
CA VAL A 245 -3.78 4.46 -18.23
C VAL A 245 -4.61 5.34 -17.32
N TRP A 246 -5.38 6.28 -17.88
CA TRP A 246 -6.27 7.14 -17.09
C TRP A 246 -7.40 6.34 -16.43
N ILE A 247 -8.02 5.42 -17.16
CA ILE A 247 -9.07 4.56 -16.60
C ILE A 247 -8.49 3.67 -15.47
N MET A 248 -7.32 3.06 -15.68
CA MET A 248 -6.64 2.29 -14.64
C MET A 248 -6.30 3.13 -13.41
N SER A 249 -5.91 4.40 -13.61
CA SER A 249 -5.67 5.35 -12.53
C SER A 249 -6.94 5.59 -11.70
N MET A 250 -8.09 5.73 -12.35
CA MET A 250 -9.37 5.90 -11.66
C MET A 250 -9.84 4.62 -10.95
N ILE A 251 -9.58 3.44 -11.51
CA ILE A 251 -9.86 2.17 -10.85
C ILE A 251 -9.01 2.06 -9.58
N TYR A 252 -7.72 2.36 -9.68
CA TYR A 252 -6.83 2.31 -8.52
C TYR A 252 -7.15 3.41 -7.49
N PHE A 253 -7.62 4.58 -7.94
CA PHE A 253 -8.09 5.67 -7.07
C PHE A 253 -9.24 5.20 -6.16
N GLY A 254 -10.28 4.55 -6.70
CA GLY A 254 -11.39 4.06 -5.90
C GLY A 254 -10.98 2.99 -4.88
N THR A 255 -10.13 2.04 -5.28
CA THR A 255 -9.61 1.01 -4.35
C THR A 255 -8.70 1.61 -3.27
N SER A 256 -7.90 2.62 -3.60
CA SER A 256 -7.07 3.35 -2.64
C SER A 256 -7.92 4.19 -1.68
N ALA A 257 -8.97 4.86 -2.19
CA ALA A 257 -9.91 5.59 -1.35
C ALA A 257 -10.53 4.68 -0.28
N GLY A 258 -11.00 3.49 -0.67
CA GLY A 258 -11.53 2.50 0.27
C GLY A 258 -10.49 2.04 1.30
N LEU A 259 -9.29 1.67 0.84
CA LEU A 259 -8.23 1.16 1.70
C LEU A 259 -7.83 2.14 2.81
N TYR A 260 -7.53 3.39 2.42
CA TYR A 260 -7.03 4.40 3.37
C TYR A 260 -8.14 5.00 4.22
N THR A 261 -9.37 5.00 3.71
CA THR A 261 -10.56 5.31 4.52
C THR A 261 -10.68 4.33 5.69
N LEU A 262 -10.56 3.02 5.43
CA LEU A 262 -10.61 2.03 6.51
C LEU A 262 -9.47 2.19 7.50
N GLY A 263 -8.24 2.37 7.01
CA GLY A 263 -7.08 2.57 7.88
C GLY A 263 -7.28 3.72 8.88
N LEU A 264 -7.95 4.78 8.45
CA LEU A 264 -8.15 5.99 9.25
C LEU A 264 -9.41 5.93 10.12
N TRP A 265 -10.52 5.42 9.59
CA TRP A 265 -11.84 5.55 10.21
C TRP A 265 -12.36 4.27 10.87
N ALA A 266 -11.91 3.07 10.49
CA ALA A 266 -12.40 1.83 11.07
C ALA A 266 -12.21 1.75 12.60
N PRO A 267 -11.06 2.14 13.18
CA PRO A 267 -10.92 2.16 14.65
C PRO A 267 -11.96 3.06 15.32
N LEU A 268 -12.22 4.24 14.75
CA LEU A 268 -13.20 5.19 15.27
C LEU A 268 -14.65 4.67 15.14
N ILE A 269 -14.96 3.97 14.05
CA ILE A 269 -16.28 3.34 13.85
C ILE A 269 -16.51 2.22 14.87
N ILE A 270 -15.52 1.33 15.06
CA ILE A 270 -15.61 0.24 16.04
C ILE A 270 -15.70 0.79 17.45
N ARG A 271 -14.96 1.85 17.78
CA ARG A 271 -14.94 2.49 19.11
C ARG A 271 -16.31 3.01 19.55
N GLN A 272 -17.19 3.40 18.63
CA GLN A 272 -18.55 3.87 18.94
C GLN A 272 -19.39 2.83 19.69
N PHE A 273 -19.08 1.55 19.55
CA PHE A 273 -19.76 0.45 20.25
C PHE A 273 -19.24 0.21 21.68
N GLY A 274 -18.42 1.11 22.24
CA GLY A 274 -17.99 1.10 23.62
C GLY A 274 -16.78 0.19 23.94
N PHE A 275 -16.13 -0.40 22.93
CA PHE A 275 -14.94 -1.25 23.15
C PHE A 275 -13.75 -0.43 23.64
N SER A 276 -12.89 -1.07 24.45
CA SER A 276 -11.58 -0.51 24.81
C SER A 276 -10.69 -0.33 23.56
N ALA A 277 -9.59 0.41 23.68
CA ALA A 277 -8.66 0.57 22.55
C ALA A 277 -8.08 -0.79 22.09
N LEU A 278 -7.74 -1.69 23.02
CA LEU A 278 -7.29 -3.05 22.69
C LEU A 278 -8.40 -3.87 22.05
N GLY A 279 -9.63 -3.81 22.57
CA GLY A 279 -10.80 -4.47 21.96
C GLY A 279 -11.08 -3.97 20.54
N THR A 280 -10.95 -2.65 20.33
CA THR A 280 -11.04 -2.03 19.01
C THR A 280 -9.96 -2.58 18.08
N GLY A 281 -8.71 -2.68 18.54
CA GLY A 281 -7.60 -3.23 17.78
C GLY A 281 -7.80 -4.70 17.42
N ALA A 282 -8.25 -5.51 18.37
CA ALA A 282 -8.54 -6.93 18.13
C ALA A 282 -9.67 -7.14 17.10
N LEU A 283 -10.76 -6.37 17.20
CA LEU A 283 -11.85 -6.43 16.23
C LEU A 283 -11.42 -5.93 14.84
N ASN A 284 -10.60 -4.88 14.76
CA ASN A 284 -10.08 -4.36 13.49
C ASN A 284 -9.08 -5.31 12.82
N ALA A 285 -8.45 -6.20 13.57
CA ALA A 285 -7.54 -7.22 13.03
C ALA A 285 -8.28 -8.31 12.25
N ILE A 286 -9.50 -8.70 12.66
CA ILE A 286 -10.26 -9.80 12.06
C ILE A 286 -10.47 -9.62 10.54
N PRO A 287 -11.00 -8.49 10.05
CA PRO A 287 -11.13 -8.23 8.61
C PRO A 287 -9.80 -8.33 7.86
N SER A 288 -8.71 -7.88 8.49
CA SER A 288 -7.39 -7.83 7.86
C SER A 288 -6.74 -9.22 7.75
N VAL A 289 -6.93 -10.10 8.74
CA VAL A 289 -6.49 -11.51 8.67
C VAL A 289 -7.19 -12.21 7.51
N LEU A 290 -8.51 -12.04 7.40
CA LEU A 290 -9.29 -12.64 6.31
C LEU A 290 -8.92 -12.03 4.94
N ALA A 291 -8.53 -10.75 4.91
CA ALA A 291 -8.05 -10.09 3.70
C ALA A 291 -6.73 -10.71 3.18
N VAL A 292 -5.79 -11.08 4.06
CA VAL A 292 -4.56 -11.79 3.66
C VAL A 292 -4.92 -13.12 2.99
N ILE A 293 -5.78 -13.91 3.61
CA ILE A 293 -6.21 -15.22 3.09
C ILE A 293 -6.93 -15.03 1.74
N GLY A 294 -7.93 -14.15 1.70
CA GLY A 294 -8.72 -13.86 0.51
C GLY A 294 -7.85 -13.37 -0.66
N MET A 295 -6.90 -12.47 -0.40
CA MET A 295 -5.96 -11.95 -1.40
C MET A 295 -5.14 -13.08 -2.05
N VAL A 296 -4.59 -14.00 -1.26
CA VAL A 296 -3.76 -15.10 -1.77
C VAL A 296 -4.59 -16.09 -2.58
N LEU A 297 -5.77 -16.49 -2.06
CA LEU A 297 -6.63 -17.44 -2.76
C LEU A 297 -7.17 -16.87 -4.06
N TRP A 298 -7.60 -15.61 -4.04
CA TRP A 298 -8.16 -14.93 -5.19
C TRP A 298 -7.12 -14.67 -6.29
N ALA A 299 -5.90 -14.25 -5.91
CA ALA A 299 -4.79 -14.08 -6.84
C ALA A 299 -4.42 -15.40 -7.53
N ARG A 300 -4.33 -16.51 -6.77
CA ARG A 300 -4.07 -17.85 -7.33
C ARG A 300 -5.16 -18.30 -8.30
N HIS A 301 -6.42 -18.02 -7.99
CA HIS A 301 -7.53 -18.34 -8.88
C HIS A 301 -7.46 -17.52 -10.17
N SER A 302 -7.21 -16.21 -10.07
CA SER A 302 -7.02 -15.34 -11.22
C SER A 302 -5.84 -15.77 -12.10
N ASP A 303 -4.73 -16.22 -11.51
CA ASP A 303 -3.56 -16.70 -12.24
C ASP A 303 -3.85 -18.02 -12.98
N ARG A 304 -4.59 -18.94 -12.35
CA ARG A 304 -4.98 -20.23 -12.96
C ARG A 304 -5.95 -20.05 -14.11
N THR A 305 -6.87 -19.12 -14.02
CA THR A 305 -7.91 -18.90 -15.06
C THR A 305 -7.44 -17.95 -16.15
N GLY A 306 -6.37 -17.18 -15.92
CA GLY A 306 -5.91 -16.12 -16.82
C GLY A 306 -6.88 -14.94 -16.94
N GLU A 307 -8.00 -14.97 -16.19
CA GLU A 307 -9.03 -13.94 -16.21
C GLU A 307 -8.69 -12.86 -15.16
N ARG A 308 -8.70 -11.59 -15.55
CA ARG A 308 -8.37 -10.46 -14.68
C ARG A 308 -9.56 -9.55 -14.42
N THR A 309 -10.45 -9.37 -15.39
CA THR A 309 -11.53 -8.39 -15.34
C THR A 309 -12.49 -8.68 -14.20
N TRP A 310 -13.06 -9.90 -14.17
CA TRP A 310 -14.00 -10.29 -13.12
C TRP A 310 -13.32 -10.44 -11.75
N HIS A 311 -12.01 -10.72 -11.74
CA HIS A 311 -11.20 -10.76 -10.52
C HIS A 311 -10.91 -9.37 -9.93
N VAL A 312 -11.18 -8.29 -10.65
CA VAL A 312 -11.21 -6.93 -10.09
C VAL A 312 -12.65 -6.49 -9.82
N VAL A 313 -13.58 -6.75 -10.73
CA VAL A 313 -14.98 -6.30 -10.63
C VAL A 313 -15.70 -6.85 -9.41
N LEU A 314 -15.71 -8.18 -9.22
CA LEU A 314 -16.43 -8.81 -8.11
C LEU A 314 -15.91 -8.36 -6.74
N PRO A 315 -14.58 -8.30 -6.49
CA PRO A 315 -14.04 -7.75 -5.26
C PRO A 315 -14.39 -6.28 -5.03
N CYS A 316 -14.37 -5.43 -6.06
CA CYS A 316 -14.77 -4.03 -5.94
C CYS A 316 -16.25 -3.90 -5.58
N ILE A 317 -17.11 -4.71 -6.19
CA ILE A 317 -18.56 -4.74 -5.85
C ILE A 317 -18.74 -5.23 -4.39
N ALA A 318 -18.09 -6.30 -3.99
CA ALA A 318 -18.16 -6.81 -2.63
C ALA A 318 -17.71 -5.77 -1.60
N ALA A 319 -16.60 -5.05 -1.88
CA ALA A 319 -16.13 -3.98 -1.02
C ALA A 319 -17.11 -2.79 -0.98
N GLY A 320 -17.70 -2.41 -2.12
CA GLY A 320 -18.71 -1.37 -2.19
C GLY A 320 -19.98 -1.71 -1.38
N ILE A 321 -20.47 -2.95 -1.50
CA ILE A 321 -21.58 -3.47 -0.70
C ILE A 321 -21.23 -3.44 0.79
N GLY A 322 -20.01 -3.87 1.16
CA GLY A 322 -19.54 -3.83 2.54
C GLY A 322 -19.53 -2.40 3.12
N LEU A 323 -19.01 -1.41 2.37
CA LEU A 323 -19.04 -0.01 2.81
C LEU A 323 -20.47 0.54 2.94
N ALA A 324 -21.33 0.22 1.98
CA ALA A 324 -22.74 0.64 2.06
C ALA A 324 -23.42 0.01 3.28
N TRP A 325 -23.18 -1.29 3.52
CA TRP A 325 -23.69 -1.98 4.70
C TRP A 325 -23.17 -1.39 6.00
N ALA A 326 -21.88 -1.10 6.12
CA ALA A 326 -21.30 -0.45 7.30
C ALA A 326 -21.97 0.90 7.62
N GLY A 327 -22.52 1.58 6.63
CA GLY A 327 -23.19 2.87 6.78
C GLY A 327 -24.53 2.81 7.56
N PHE A 328 -25.17 1.65 7.62
CA PHE A 328 -26.46 1.44 8.35
C PHE A 328 -26.38 0.29 9.36
N ALA A 329 -25.19 -0.23 9.65
CA ALA A 329 -25.02 -1.31 10.59
C ALA A 329 -25.13 -0.82 12.05
N ASP A 330 -26.11 -1.36 12.79
CA ASP A 330 -26.41 -0.95 14.16
C ASP A 330 -25.75 -1.83 15.22
N THR A 331 -25.11 -2.93 14.80
CA THR A 331 -24.44 -3.87 15.70
C THR A 331 -22.97 -4.04 15.33
N ILE A 332 -22.13 -4.28 16.35
CA ILE A 332 -20.71 -4.52 16.11
C ILE A 332 -20.45 -5.73 15.20
N VAL A 333 -21.28 -6.76 15.29
CA VAL A 333 -21.16 -7.96 14.43
C VAL A 333 -21.40 -7.56 12.97
N ALA A 334 -22.47 -6.80 12.70
CA ALA A 334 -22.76 -6.31 11.35
C ALA A 334 -21.62 -5.42 10.80
N VAL A 335 -21.07 -4.53 11.64
CA VAL A 335 -19.93 -3.68 11.26
C VAL A 335 -18.71 -4.52 10.93
N VAL A 336 -18.33 -5.49 11.78
CA VAL A 336 -17.16 -6.34 11.53
C VAL A 336 -17.36 -7.18 10.26
N LEU A 337 -18.53 -7.75 10.04
CA LEU A 337 -18.84 -8.47 8.80
C LEU A 337 -18.74 -7.55 7.58
N ALA A 338 -19.30 -6.36 7.64
CA ALA A 338 -19.19 -5.38 6.59
C ALA A 338 -17.73 -5.02 6.29
N LEU A 339 -16.92 -4.78 7.33
CA LEU A 339 -15.49 -4.50 7.20
C LEU A 339 -14.70 -5.71 6.61
N ILE A 340 -15.14 -6.94 6.85
CA ILE A 340 -14.57 -8.13 6.20
C ILE A 340 -14.77 -8.04 4.68
N PHE A 341 -16.00 -7.79 4.22
CA PHE A 341 -16.29 -7.63 2.80
C PHE A 341 -15.42 -6.54 2.17
N VAL A 342 -15.26 -5.41 2.86
CA VAL A 342 -14.44 -4.29 2.36
C VAL A 342 -12.95 -4.67 2.28
N ASN A 343 -12.37 -5.18 3.37
CA ASN A 343 -10.95 -5.50 3.41
C ASN A 343 -10.58 -6.64 2.46
N VAL A 344 -11.38 -7.72 2.45
CA VAL A 344 -11.17 -8.85 1.53
C VAL A 344 -11.32 -8.39 0.08
N GLY A 345 -12.38 -7.63 -0.23
CA GLY A 345 -12.62 -7.14 -1.59
C GLY A 345 -11.47 -6.24 -2.09
N ILE A 346 -11.09 -5.21 -1.34
CA ILE A 346 -10.00 -4.31 -1.75
C ILE A 346 -8.67 -5.07 -1.90
N SER A 347 -8.37 -5.98 -0.98
CA SER A 347 -7.10 -6.74 -1.02
C SER A 347 -7.08 -7.76 -2.15
N ALA A 348 -8.18 -8.44 -2.41
CA ALA A 348 -8.32 -9.41 -3.49
C ALA A 348 -8.20 -8.76 -4.89
N ALA A 349 -8.75 -7.55 -5.06
CA ALA A 349 -8.65 -6.83 -6.33
C ALA A 349 -7.22 -6.44 -6.73
N LYS A 350 -6.29 -6.25 -5.76
CA LYS A 350 -4.97 -5.67 -6.02
C LYS A 350 -4.11 -6.45 -7.00
N ALA A 351 -3.95 -7.75 -6.80
CA ALA A 351 -3.05 -8.55 -7.64
C ALA A 351 -3.55 -8.61 -9.10
N PRO A 352 -4.82 -8.93 -9.39
CA PRO A 352 -5.36 -8.87 -10.74
C PRO A 352 -5.27 -7.47 -11.36
N LEU A 353 -5.55 -6.41 -10.59
CA LEU A 353 -5.47 -5.02 -11.04
C LEU A 353 -4.07 -4.65 -11.52
N TRP A 354 -3.04 -4.96 -10.73
CA TRP A 354 -1.66 -4.66 -11.07
C TRP A 354 -1.07 -5.56 -12.18
N ALA A 355 -1.73 -6.66 -12.51
CA ALA A 355 -1.38 -7.47 -13.66
C ALA A 355 -1.93 -6.90 -14.99
N MET A 356 -2.99 -6.09 -14.96
CA MET A 356 -3.64 -5.57 -16.18
C MET A 356 -2.76 -4.62 -17.01
N PRO A 357 -2.00 -3.67 -16.46
CA PRO A 357 -1.19 -2.74 -17.24
C PRO A 357 -0.17 -3.45 -18.16
N SER A 358 0.38 -4.58 -17.72
CA SER A 358 1.38 -5.33 -18.49
C SER A 358 0.84 -5.93 -19.80
N SER A 359 -0.48 -5.99 -19.97
CA SER A 359 -1.10 -6.51 -21.19
C SER A 359 -1.12 -5.50 -22.36
N PHE A 360 -0.94 -4.21 -22.06
CA PHE A 360 -0.99 -3.14 -23.07
C PHE A 360 0.14 -2.12 -22.98
N LEU A 361 0.92 -2.14 -21.90
CA LEU A 361 2.09 -1.29 -21.72
C LEU A 361 3.37 -2.11 -21.84
N SER A 362 4.32 -1.62 -22.63
CA SER A 362 5.63 -2.24 -22.82
C SER A 362 6.75 -1.19 -22.80
N GLY A 363 7.97 -1.62 -22.58
CA GLY A 363 9.16 -0.78 -22.63
C GLY A 363 9.09 0.45 -21.71
N ALA A 364 9.52 1.61 -22.20
CA ALA A 364 9.53 2.88 -21.48
C ALA A 364 8.11 3.37 -21.11
N GLY A 365 7.11 3.05 -21.96
CA GLY A 365 5.71 3.38 -21.72
C GLY A 365 5.13 2.65 -20.49
N ALA A 366 5.57 1.41 -20.22
CA ALA A 366 5.14 0.68 -19.04
C ALA A 366 5.56 1.37 -17.74
N ALA A 367 6.81 1.82 -17.65
CA ALA A 367 7.31 2.52 -16.46
C ALA A 367 6.53 3.81 -16.20
N ALA A 368 6.33 4.65 -17.23
CA ALA A 368 5.60 5.90 -17.12
C ALA A 368 4.11 5.68 -16.79
N GLY A 369 3.45 4.73 -17.48
CA GLY A 369 2.04 4.41 -17.25
C GLY A 369 1.79 3.84 -15.85
N ILE A 370 2.62 2.91 -15.38
CA ILE A 370 2.51 2.34 -14.03
C ILE A 370 2.74 3.42 -12.96
N ALA A 371 3.73 4.31 -13.16
CA ALA A 371 3.97 5.44 -12.25
C ALA A 371 2.76 6.37 -12.19
N MET A 372 2.16 6.71 -13.33
CA MET A 372 0.96 7.55 -13.39
C MET A 372 -0.24 6.89 -12.68
N ILE A 373 -0.47 5.58 -12.94
CA ILE A 373 -1.55 4.82 -12.28
C ILE A 373 -1.35 4.85 -10.76
N ASN A 374 -0.13 4.64 -10.29
CA ASN A 374 0.18 4.66 -8.86
C ASN A 374 -0.02 6.06 -8.26
N SER A 375 0.54 7.08 -8.86
CA SER A 375 0.51 8.45 -8.33
C SER A 375 -0.92 8.99 -8.28
N ILE A 376 -1.68 8.93 -9.38
CA ILE A 376 -3.07 9.39 -9.42
C ILE A 376 -3.95 8.52 -8.53
N GLY A 377 -3.78 7.20 -8.57
CA GLY A 377 -4.54 6.27 -7.75
C GLY A 377 -4.36 6.52 -6.25
N ASN A 378 -3.16 6.84 -5.80
CA ASN A 378 -2.90 7.17 -4.39
C ASN A 378 -3.58 8.45 -3.91
N LEU A 379 -3.98 9.37 -4.80
CA LEU A 379 -4.82 10.53 -4.42
C LEU A 379 -6.20 10.13 -3.89
N GLY A 380 -6.67 8.90 -4.17
CA GLY A 380 -7.82 8.32 -3.49
C GLY A 380 -7.64 8.29 -1.96
N GLY A 381 -6.41 8.11 -1.49
CA GLY A 381 -6.06 8.19 -0.06
C GLY A 381 -6.19 9.60 0.54
N PHE A 382 -6.19 10.65 -0.28
CA PHE A 382 -6.57 12.00 0.16
C PHE A 382 -8.10 12.16 0.16
N VAL A 383 -8.75 11.85 -0.96
CA VAL A 383 -10.16 12.16 -1.15
C VAL A 383 -11.08 11.31 -0.26
N GLY A 384 -10.80 10.00 -0.12
CA GLY A 384 -11.63 9.10 0.67
C GLY A 384 -11.74 9.51 2.15
N PRO A 385 -10.63 9.59 2.89
CA PRO A 385 -10.65 10.02 4.28
C PRO A 385 -11.21 11.42 4.49
N PHE A 386 -10.87 12.37 3.62
CA PHE A 386 -11.39 13.74 3.70
C PHE A 386 -12.92 13.78 3.50
N ALA A 387 -13.45 13.06 2.50
CA ALA A 387 -14.87 13.00 2.23
C ALA A 387 -15.67 12.48 3.43
N ILE A 388 -15.18 11.42 4.10
CA ILE A 388 -15.81 10.92 5.33
C ILE A 388 -15.78 11.97 6.43
N GLY A 389 -14.64 12.60 6.67
CA GLY A 389 -14.52 13.62 7.71
C GLY A 389 -15.44 14.81 7.49
N TRP A 390 -15.49 15.31 6.26
CA TRP A 390 -16.35 16.42 5.88
C TRP A 390 -17.83 16.06 5.99
N LEU A 391 -18.26 14.96 5.39
CA LEU A 391 -19.65 14.52 5.44
C LEU A 391 -20.10 14.20 6.86
N LYS A 392 -19.23 13.60 7.68
CA LYS A 392 -19.52 13.38 9.10
C LYS A 392 -19.74 14.69 9.85
N SER A 393 -18.97 15.74 9.58
CA SER A 393 -19.19 17.05 10.20
C SER A 393 -20.51 17.69 9.78
N VAL A 394 -21.00 17.42 8.56
CA VAL A 394 -22.24 17.99 8.03
C VAL A 394 -23.46 17.16 8.44
N THR A 395 -23.37 15.82 8.41
CA THR A 395 -24.51 14.91 8.60
C THR A 395 -24.59 14.31 10.01
N GLY A 396 -23.54 14.46 10.82
CA GLY A 396 -23.45 13.88 12.17
C GLY A 396 -23.00 12.40 12.20
N GLY A 397 -23.03 11.67 11.07
CA GLY A 397 -22.74 10.23 10.98
C GLY A 397 -21.71 9.87 9.94
N TYR A 398 -21.28 8.60 9.94
CA TYR A 398 -20.32 8.09 8.94
C TYR A 398 -21.00 7.66 7.63
N ALA A 399 -22.33 7.39 7.64
CA ALA A 399 -23.04 6.75 6.54
C ALA A 399 -22.84 7.45 5.18
N ALA A 400 -23.06 8.77 5.13
CA ALA A 400 -22.93 9.54 3.89
C ALA A 400 -21.51 9.44 3.29
N GLY A 401 -20.48 9.51 4.11
CA GLY A 401 -19.10 9.37 3.67
C GLY A 401 -18.78 7.95 3.17
N LEU A 402 -19.26 6.93 3.87
CA LEU A 402 -19.10 5.53 3.46
C LEU A 402 -19.80 5.26 2.12
N TYR A 403 -20.97 5.85 1.87
CA TYR A 403 -21.68 5.73 0.57
C TYR A 403 -20.90 6.39 -0.57
N VAL A 404 -20.26 7.52 -0.35
CA VAL A 404 -19.39 8.17 -1.36
C VAL A 404 -18.21 7.29 -1.73
N VAL A 405 -17.56 6.66 -0.74
CA VAL A 405 -16.45 5.74 -0.99
C VAL A 405 -16.95 4.44 -1.64
N ALA A 406 -18.15 3.94 -1.25
CA ALA A 406 -18.78 2.80 -1.91
C ALA A 406 -19.08 3.10 -3.40
N ALA A 407 -19.58 4.29 -3.69
CA ALA A 407 -19.81 4.73 -5.06
C ALA A 407 -18.50 4.78 -5.89
N SER A 408 -17.37 5.20 -5.31
CA SER A 408 -16.08 5.18 -5.99
C SER A 408 -15.62 3.76 -6.35
N LEU A 409 -15.91 2.76 -5.52
CA LEU A 409 -15.65 1.34 -5.80
C LEU A 409 -16.59 0.80 -6.89
N ALA A 410 -17.85 1.22 -6.89
CA ALA A 410 -18.79 0.89 -7.97
C ALA A 410 -18.33 1.46 -9.32
N VAL A 411 -17.84 2.71 -9.32
CA VAL A 411 -17.22 3.32 -10.51
C VAL A 411 -16.00 2.52 -10.94
N SER A 412 -15.13 2.10 -10.00
CA SER A 412 -13.96 1.24 -10.31
C SER A 412 -14.38 -0.08 -10.96
N ALA A 413 -15.45 -0.73 -10.48
CA ALA A 413 -16.00 -1.94 -11.08
C ALA A 413 -16.53 -1.69 -12.50
N MET A 414 -17.29 -0.62 -12.71
CA MET A 414 -17.81 -0.25 -14.04
C MET A 414 -16.69 0.06 -15.03
N LEU A 415 -15.69 0.82 -14.63
CA LEU A 415 -14.53 1.14 -15.46
C LEU A 415 -13.73 -0.10 -15.83
N THR A 416 -13.59 -1.05 -14.88
CA THR A 416 -12.92 -2.33 -15.14
C THR A 416 -13.69 -3.16 -16.18
N LEU A 417 -15.03 -3.21 -16.10
CA LEU A 417 -15.86 -3.87 -17.11
C LEU A 417 -15.74 -3.20 -18.48
N ALA A 418 -15.70 -1.87 -18.52
CA ALA A 418 -15.56 -1.13 -19.77
C ALA A 418 -14.23 -1.41 -20.50
N ILE A 419 -13.14 -1.54 -19.75
CA ILE A 419 -11.83 -1.96 -20.29
C ILE A 419 -11.87 -3.43 -20.71
N GLY A 420 -12.37 -4.34 -19.88
CA GLY A 420 -12.38 -5.78 -20.13
C GLY A 420 -13.14 -6.17 -21.40
N ARG A 421 -14.25 -5.50 -21.70
CA ARG A 421 -15.04 -5.73 -22.93
C ARG A 421 -14.30 -5.35 -24.21
N ARG A 422 -13.27 -4.51 -24.15
CA ARG A 422 -12.49 -4.05 -25.30
C ARG A 422 -11.29 -4.94 -25.65
N GLY A 423 -11.18 -6.14 -25.08
CA GLY A 423 -10.26 -7.14 -25.58
C GLY A 423 -9.07 -7.53 -24.73
N TYR A 424 -9.19 -7.55 -23.37
CA TYR A 424 -8.20 -8.19 -22.51
C TYR A 424 -8.35 -9.74 -22.53
N ARG A 425 -8.06 -10.36 -23.66
CA ARG A 425 -7.70 -11.78 -23.70
C ARG A 425 -6.18 -11.85 -23.60
N THR A 426 -5.67 -12.02 -22.40
CA THR A 426 -4.28 -12.47 -22.24
C THR A 426 -4.17 -13.87 -22.79
N ALA A 427 -3.16 -14.12 -23.64
CA ALA A 427 -2.83 -15.47 -24.04
C ALA A 427 -2.62 -16.33 -22.78
N PRO A 428 -3.11 -17.60 -22.75
CA PRO A 428 -2.87 -18.49 -21.64
C PRO A 428 -1.36 -18.62 -21.41
N ALA A 429 -0.96 -18.64 -20.13
CA ALA A 429 0.44 -18.88 -19.78
C ALA A 429 0.90 -20.20 -20.40
N PRO A 430 2.08 -20.29 -21.01
CA PRO A 430 2.61 -21.55 -21.47
C PRO A 430 2.74 -22.49 -20.28
N GLN A 431 2.23 -23.73 -20.43
CA GLN A 431 2.24 -24.80 -19.44
C GLN A 431 3.65 -25.19 -19.03
#